data_b4c516c5305b64aca443cad4d44989c6
#
_entry.id   b4c516c5305b64aca443cad4d44989c6
#
_cell.length_a   1.000
_cell.length_b   1.000
_cell.length_c   1.000
_cell.angle_alpha   90.00
_cell.angle_beta   90.00
_cell.angle_gamma   90.00
#
_symmetry.space_group_name_H-M   'P 1'
#
loop_
_entity.id
_entity.type
_entity.pdbx_description
1 polymer ?
#
loop_
_entity_poly.entity_id
_entity_poly.type
_entity_poly.pdbx_seq_one_letter_code
_entity_poly.pdbx_strand_id
1 'polypeptide(L)'
;MRNLKLTLAYDGHDFAGWQVQPDRLSVQGTLVSAFEHLTGEKTLPQGSGRTDAGVHALAQIVTVTTNSPIPVDNLIRALNDILPRSIRVLAAEEMPPEFHARRSAVAKTYRYHIYRGAICSPFQARYVYHHPYPLDESRMIEAAALVEGEHDFTSFAAVDPEKRKETLAADQETLAAKAGLQTNSAEPAHKSGLERNNVRTIFLSQWQRHDDELIYTVRGNGFLHHMVRNLVGTFLMVGKGSLTVADVRRILELRDRSAAAATAPASGLFLVSVEY
;
A
#
# COMPACT_ATOMS: atom_id res chain seq x y z
N MET A 1 3.28 -26.70 -13.73
CA MET A 1 3.42 -25.38 -13.08
C MET A 1 2.02 -24.86 -12.80
N ARG A 2 1.72 -24.50 -11.55
CA ARG A 2 0.40 -24.03 -11.10
C ARG A 2 0.52 -22.55 -10.76
N ASN A 3 -0.50 -21.79 -11.08
CA ASN A 3 -0.61 -20.38 -10.70
C ASN A 3 -1.64 -20.27 -9.56
N LEU A 4 -1.21 -19.89 -8.37
CA LEU A 4 -2.05 -19.82 -7.18
C LEU A 4 -2.35 -18.37 -6.84
N LYS A 5 -3.61 -18.07 -6.53
CA LYS A 5 -4.06 -16.85 -5.90
C LYS A 5 -4.26 -17.12 -4.42
N LEU A 6 -3.51 -16.42 -3.56
CA LEU A 6 -3.65 -16.49 -2.12
C LEU A 6 -4.31 -15.22 -1.60
N THR A 7 -5.20 -15.36 -0.62
CA THR A 7 -5.73 -14.26 0.17
C THR A 7 -5.04 -14.26 1.53
N LEU A 8 -4.35 -13.18 1.86
CA LEU A 8 -3.60 -13.02 3.11
C LEU A 8 -4.19 -11.94 3.99
N ALA A 9 -4.28 -12.22 5.30
CA ALA A 9 -4.41 -11.18 6.32
C ALA A 9 -3.10 -11.05 7.09
N TYR A 10 -2.73 -9.81 7.45
CA TYR A 10 -1.56 -9.60 8.32
C TYR A 10 -1.65 -8.35 9.20
N ASP A 11 -1.14 -8.47 10.40
CA ASP A 11 -0.74 -7.37 11.26
C ASP A 11 0.62 -6.85 10.79
N GLY A 12 0.63 -5.68 10.17
CA GLY A 12 1.83 -5.09 9.57
C GLY A 12 2.77 -4.41 10.57
N HIS A 13 2.39 -4.30 11.85
CA HIS A 13 3.09 -3.47 12.85
C HIS A 13 4.60 -3.74 12.93
N ASP A 14 4.99 -5.01 12.98
CA ASP A 14 6.38 -5.42 13.16
C ASP A 14 7.12 -5.64 11.82
N PHE A 15 6.48 -5.38 10.68
CA PHE A 15 7.06 -5.54 9.35
C PHE A 15 7.50 -4.21 8.73
N ALA A 16 8.62 -4.24 8.01
CA ALA A 16 9.10 -3.14 7.19
C ALA A 16 8.26 -2.93 5.89
N GLY A 17 7.02 -3.43 5.90
CA GLY A 17 6.08 -3.42 4.81
C GLY A 17 6.03 -4.73 4.03
N TRP A 18 5.36 -4.67 2.87
CA TRP A 18 5.18 -5.85 2.02
C TRP A 18 6.49 -6.33 1.39
N GLN A 19 7.22 -5.44 0.70
CA GLN A 19 8.33 -5.77 -0.19
C GLN A 19 9.55 -6.29 0.56
N VAL A 20 10.18 -7.36 0.05
CA VAL A 20 11.51 -7.83 0.52
C VAL A 20 12.52 -6.69 0.46
N GLN A 21 13.25 -6.49 1.54
CA GLN A 21 14.34 -5.54 1.68
C GLN A 21 15.51 -6.23 2.38
N PRO A 22 16.77 -5.89 2.04
CA PRO A 22 17.93 -6.39 2.78
C PRO A 22 17.80 -6.08 4.28
N ASP A 23 18.13 -7.07 5.12
CA ASP A 23 18.22 -6.96 6.57
C ASP A 23 16.95 -6.47 7.30
N ARG A 24 15.78 -6.57 6.64
CA ARG A 24 14.49 -6.18 7.23
C ARG A 24 13.44 -7.26 7.09
N LEU A 25 12.71 -7.47 8.18
CA LEU A 25 11.55 -8.36 8.18
C LEU A 25 10.43 -7.76 7.32
N SER A 26 9.97 -8.49 6.31
CA SER A 26 8.88 -8.08 5.42
C SER A 26 7.89 -9.21 5.23
N VAL A 27 6.62 -8.87 4.91
CA VAL A 27 5.56 -9.87 4.70
C VAL A 27 5.93 -10.80 3.53
N GLN A 28 6.40 -10.24 2.41
CA GLN A 28 6.81 -11.01 1.22
C GLN A 28 7.99 -11.93 1.54
N GLY A 29 9.01 -11.46 2.26
CA GLY A 29 10.18 -12.27 2.63
C GLY A 29 9.80 -13.44 3.54
N THR A 30 8.93 -13.21 4.52
CA THR A 30 8.41 -14.26 5.40
C THR A 30 7.65 -15.31 4.60
N LEU A 31 6.86 -14.90 3.61
CA LEU A 31 6.12 -15.80 2.74
C LEU A 31 7.05 -16.61 1.82
N VAL A 32 8.11 -15.98 1.25
CA VAL A 32 9.17 -16.67 0.48
C VAL A 32 9.78 -17.79 1.30
N SER A 33 10.21 -17.50 2.54
CA SER A 33 10.83 -18.48 3.44
C SER A 33 9.89 -19.63 3.78
N ALA A 34 8.60 -19.33 4.01
CA ALA A 34 7.59 -20.36 4.29
C ALA A 34 7.36 -21.28 3.07
N PHE A 35 7.27 -20.73 1.86
CA PHE A 35 7.16 -21.53 0.63
C PHE A 35 8.40 -22.37 0.39
N GLU A 36 9.60 -21.82 0.51
CA GLU A 36 10.86 -22.55 0.35
C GLU A 36 10.95 -23.72 1.34
N HIS A 37 10.56 -23.50 2.60
CA HIS A 37 10.56 -24.55 3.62
C HIS A 37 9.59 -25.69 3.29
N LEU A 38 8.38 -25.39 2.76
CA LEU A 38 7.36 -26.39 2.45
C LEU A 38 7.61 -27.15 1.17
N THR A 39 8.09 -26.47 0.13
CA THR A 39 8.12 -26.98 -1.24
C THR A 39 9.53 -27.21 -1.77
N GLY A 40 10.54 -26.66 -1.11
CA GLY A 40 11.92 -26.60 -1.62
C GLY A 40 12.10 -25.60 -2.77
N GLU A 41 11.03 -24.87 -3.15
CA GLU A 41 11.05 -23.93 -4.27
C GLU A 41 11.25 -22.49 -3.81
N LYS A 42 12.24 -21.81 -4.40
CA LYS A 42 12.41 -20.35 -4.24
C LYS A 42 11.45 -19.62 -5.16
N THR A 43 10.25 -19.32 -4.66
CA THR A 43 9.27 -18.55 -5.40
C THR A 43 9.20 -17.13 -4.85
N LEU A 44 8.93 -16.14 -5.71
CA LEU A 44 8.72 -14.75 -5.28
C LEU A 44 7.23 -14.39 -5.39
N PRO A 45 6.48 -14.42 -4.28
CA PRO A 45 5.06 -14.08 -4.26
C PRO A 45 4.82 -12.64 -4.73
N GLN A 46 3.89 -12.44 -5.67
CA GLN A 46 3.56 -11.13 -6.24
C GLN A 46 2.27 -10.59 -5.60
N GLY A 47 2.38 -9.55 -4.77
CA GLY A 47 1.22 -8.91 -4.15
C GLY A 47 0.44 -8.01 -5.11
N SER A 48 -0.86 -7.83 -4.84
CA SER A 48 -1.71 -6.91 -5.60
C SER A 48 -1.26 -5.46 -5.48
N GLY A 49 -0.58 -5.11 -4.40
CA GLY A 49 0.04 -3.82 -4.14
C GLY A 49 1.03 -3.93 -2.99
N ARG A 50 1.93 -2.94 -2.89
CA ARG A 50 2.80 -2.81 -1.73
C ARG A 50 2.05 -2.12 -0.61
N THR A 51 2.26 -2.55 0.62
CA THR A 51 1.88 -1.83 1.83
C THR A 51 3.14 -1.29 2.48
N ASP A 52 3.05 -0.10 3.07
CA ASP A 52 4.16 0.53 3.77
C ASP A 52 4.47 -0.20 5.09
N ALA A 53 5.62 0.12 5.71
CA ALA A 53 5.95 -0.34 7.04
C ALA A 53 4.84 0.02 8.03
N GLY A 54 4.40 -0.94 8.83
CA GLY A 54 3.34 -0.79 9.83
C GLY A 54 1.91 -0.80 9.29
N VAL A 55 1.68 -0.92 7.98
CA VAL A 55 0.35 -0.99 7.37
C VAL A 55 -0.18 -2.41 7.38
N HIS A 56 -1.44 -2.59 7.75
CA HIS A 56 -2.12 -3.87 7.86
C HIS A 56 -2.86 -4.27 6.59
N ALA A 57 -3.25 -5.53 6.48
CA ALA A 57 -4.16 -6.01 5.45
C ALA A 57 -5.15 -7.04 6.02
N LEU A 58 -6.42 -6.90 5.64
CA LEU A 58 -7.45 -7.89 5.89
C LEU A 58 -7.55 -8.90 4.74
N ALA A 59 -7.25 -8.47 3.50
CA ALA A 59 -7.31 -9.33 2.32
C ALA A 59 -6.32 -8.87 1.22
N GLN A 60 -5.01 -8.98 1.48
CA GLN A 60 -4.00 -8.84 0.43
C GLN A 60 -4.07 -10.04 -0.50
N ILE A 61 -4.13 -9.79 -1.80
CA ILE A 61 -4.10 -10.84 -2.81
C ILE A 61 -2.69 -11.02 -3.35
N VAL A 62 -2.27 -12.27 -3.46
CA VAL A 62 -0.92 -12.66 -3.86
C VAL A 62 -0.97 -13.73 -4.92
N THR A 63 -0.19 -13.58 -5.99
CA THR A 63 0.03 -14.63 -6.98
C THR A 63 1.34 -15.35 -6.66
N VAL A 64 1.29 -16.68 -6.65
CA VAL A 64 2.45 -17.56 -6.49
C VAL A 64 2.44 -18.62 -7.57
N THR A 65 3.55 -18.78 -8.27
CA THR A 65 3.72 -19.87 -9.24
C THR A 65 4.57 -20.97 -8.61
N THR A 66 4.11 -22.23 -8.68
CA THR A 66 4.78 -23.39 -8.06
C THR A 66 4.57 -24.67 -8.87
N ASN A 67 5.50 -25.62 -8.77
CA ASN A 67 5.33 -26.99 -9.28
C ASN A 67 4.90 -27.96 -8.16
N SER A 68 4.80 -27.48 -6.92
CA SER A 68 4.41 -28.32 -5.78
C SER A 68 3.06 -29.01 -6.03
N PRO A 69 2.97 -30.32 -5.81
CA PRO A 69 1.72 -31.07 -5.95
C PRO A 69 0.80 -30.98 -4.73
N ILE A 70 1.19 -30.24 -3.68
CA ILE A 70 0.41 -30.14 -2.43
C ILE A 70 -0.99 -29.60 -2.77
N PRO A 71 -2.08 -30.34 -2.39
CA PRO A 71 -3.45 -29.83 -2.57
C PRO A 71 -3.65 -28.49 -1.87
N VAL A 72 -4.48 -27.62 -2.46
CA VAL A 72 -4.67 -26.23 -2.00
C VAL A 72 -5.04 -26.14 -0.52
N ASP A 73 -5.99 -26.97 -0.05
CA ASP A 73 -6.41 -26.97 1.36
C ASP A 73 -5.29 -27.39 2.32
N ASN A 74 -4.45 -28.34 1.91
CA ASN A 74 -3.29 -28.76 2.71
C ASN A 74 -2.21 -27.68 2.70
N LEU A 75 -2.01 -26.98 1.57
CA LEU A 75 -1.08 -25.89 1.46
C LEU A 75 -1.46 -24.72 2.41
N ILE A 76 -2.76 -24.38 2.49
CA ILE A 76 -3.24 -23.35 3.43
C ILE A 76 -2.89 -23.72 4.87
N ARG A 77 -3.18 -24.97 5.28
CA ARG A 77 -2.88 -25.44 6.64
C ARG A 77 -1.39 -25.40 6.92
N ALA A 78 -0.59 -26.01 6.02
CA ALA A 78 0.86 -26.08 6.21
C ALA A 78 1.52 -24.70 6.23
N LEU A 79 1.08 -23.74 5.38
CA LEU A 79 1.56 -22.37 5.45
C LEU A 79 1.20 -21.71 6.77
N ASN A 80 -0.03 -21.88 7.27
CA ASN A 80 -0.46 -21.30 8.54
C ASN A 80 0.21 -21.91 9.76
N ASP A 81 0.72 -23.14 9.67
CA ASP A 81 1.51 -23.78 10.74
C ASP A 81 2.92 -23.19 10.84
N ILE A 82 3.51 -22.78 9.70
CA ILE A 82 4.87 -22.22 9.64
C ILE A 82 4.89 -20.70 9.82
N LEU A 83 3.90 -20.00 9.24
CA LEU A 83 3.83 -18.54 9.28
C LEU A 83 3.65 -18.02 10.72
N PRO A 84 4.29 -16.88 11.07
CA PRO A 84 4.06 -16.24 12.35
C PRO A 84 2.57 -15.88 12.50
N ARG A 85 2.08 -15.78 13.74
CA ARG A 85 0.66 -15.46 14.02
C ARG A 85 0.19 -14.15 13.39
N SER A 86 1.11 -13.25 13.10
CA SER A 86 0.85 -11.96 12.44
C SER A 86 0.56 -12.06 10.93
N ILE A 87 0.73 -13.24 10.30
CA ILE A 87 0.36 -13.51 8.90
C ILE A 87 -0.53 -14.75 8.84
N ARG A 88 -1.63 -14.68 8.10
CA ARG A 88 -2.51 -15.82 7.84
C ARG A 88 -2.89 -15.89 6.37
N VAL A 89 -2.83 -17.10 5.82
CA VAL A 89 -3.44 -17.45 4.54
C VAL A 89 -4.89 -17.80 4.81
N LEU A 90 -5.80 -16.96 4.35
CA LEU A 90 -7.24 -17.13 4.56
C LEU A 90 -7.88 -18.04 3.51
N ALA A 91 -7.39 -17.94 2.28
CA ALA A 91 -7.86 -18.72 1.14
C ALA A 91 -6.74 -18.90 0.12
N ALA A 92 -6.85 -19.95 -0.69
CA ALA A 92 -6.03 -20.16 -1.86
C ALA A 92 -6.88 -20.81 -2.96
N GLU A 93 -6.60 -20.48 -4.20
CA GLU A 93 -7.28 -21.06 -5.36
C GLU A 93 -6.33 -21.12 -6.56
N GLU A 94 -6.55 -22.10 -7.45
CA GLU A 94 -5.80 -22.18 -8.70
C GLU A 94 -6.40 -21.22 -9.71
N MET A 95 -5.54 -20.49 -10.38
CA MET A 95 -5.91 -19.47 -11.36
C MET A 95 -5.29 -19.80 -12.72
N PRO A 96 -5.89 -19.30 -13.81
CA PRO A 96 -5.27 -19.34 -15.12
C PRO A 96 -3.86 -18.70 -15.10
N PRO A 97 -2.93 -19.16 -15.96
CA PRO A 97 -1.54 -18.69 -15.96
C PRO A 97 -1.38 -17.18 -16.16
N GLU A 98 -2.30 -16.53 -16.86
CA GLU A 98 -2.31 -15.08 -17.14
C GLU A 98 -2.78 -14.23 -15.97
N PHE A 99 -3.42 -14.84 -14.96
CA PHE A 99 -3.83 -14.11 -13.77
C PHE A 99 -2.62 -13.57 -12.99
N HIS A 100 -2.67 -12.30 -12.66
CA HIS A 100 -1.62 -11.64 -11.89
C HIS A 100 -2.23 -10.70 -10.86
N ALA A 101 -1.96 -10.92 -9.57
CA ALA A 101 -2.56 -10.19 -8.45
C ALA A 101 -2.57 -8.65 -8.62
N ARG A 102 -1.53 -8.05 -9.22
CA ARG A 102 -1.46 -6.60 -9.41
C ARG A 102 -2.09 -6.12 -10.71
N ARG A 103 -1.84 -6.83 -11.82
CA ARG A 103 -2.25 -6.36 -13.15
C ARG A 103 -3.71 -6.63 -13.44
N SER A 104 -4.25 -7.73 -12.87
CA SER A 104 -5.65 -8.12 -13.06
C SER A 104 -6.61 -7.40 -12.10
N ALA A 105 -6.08 -6.66 -11.09
CA ALA A 105 -6.91 -5.96 -10.14
C ALA A 105 -7.61 -4.75 -10.78
N VAL A 106 -8.93 -4.65 -10.59
CA VAL A 106 -9.76 -3.56 -11.10
C VAL A 106 -10.05 -2.49 -10.03
N ALA A 107 -10.13 -2.87 -8.75
CA ALA A 107 -10.29 -1.93 -7.65
C ALA A 107 -9.65 -2.43 -6.35
N LYS A 108 -9.35 -1.49 -5.45
CA LYS A 108 -8.87 -1.75 -4.09
C LYS A 108 -9.60 -0.87 -3.12
N THR A 109 -9.87 -1.42 -1.93
CA THR A 109 -10.48 -0.68 -0.83
C THR A 109 -9.51 -0.62 0.33
N TYR A 110 -9.33 0.58 0.86
CA TYR A 110 -8.58 0.83 2.09
C TYR A 110 -9.49 1.43 3.15
N ARG A 111 -9.20 1.15 4.42
CA ARG A 111 -9.78 1.85 5.58
C ARG A 111 -8.68 2.44 6.43
N TYR A 112 -8.95 3.62 6.97
CA TYR A 112 -8.08 4.26 7.95
C TYR A 112 -8.87 4.53 9.23
N HIS A 113 -8.40 3.97 10.34
CA HIS A 113 -9.06 4.04 11.63
C HIS A 113 -8.42 5.10 12.52
N ILE A 114 -9.23 6.05 13.00
CA ILE A 114 -8.84 7.07 13.99
C ILE A 114 -9.65 6.82 15.26
N TYR A 115 -8.98 6.53 16.38
CA TYR A 115 -9.62 6.42 17.67
C TYR A 115 -9.70 7.81 18.31
N ARG A 116 -10.91 8.20 18.72
CA ARG A 116 -11.27 9.54 19.20
C ARG A 116 -11.46 9.61 20.71
N GLY A 117 -11.55 8.47 21.41
CA GLY A 117 -11.67 8.43 22.86
C GLY A 117 -10.44 9.03 23.56
N ALA A 118 -10.63 9.53 24.78
CA ALA A 118 -9.56 10.19 25.55
C ALA A 118 -8.35 9.27 25.81
N ILE A 119 -8.61 7.99 26.07
CA ILE A 119 -7.58 6.97 26.38
C ILE A 119 -7.75 5.80 25.41
N CYS A 120 -6.71 5.50 24.63
CA CYS A 120 -6.69 4.34 23.74
C CYS A 120 -6.19 3.10 24.48
N SER A 121 -6.95 1.99 24.39
CA SER A 121 -6.53 0.71 24.93
C SER A 121 -5.23 0.21 24.27
N PRO A 122 -4.25 -0.38 25.04
CA PRO A 122 -3.06 -0.97 24.46
C PRO A 122 -3.35 -2.12 23.49
N PHE A 123 -4.50 -2.81 23.63
CA PHE A 123 -4.95 -3.85 22.71
C PHE A 123 -5.47 -3.32 21.36
N GLN A 124 -5.78 -2.03 21.30
CA GLN A 124 -6.28 -1.36 20.10
C GLN A 124 -5.24 -0.43 19.46
N ALA A 125 -4.30 0.08 20.26
CA ALA A 125 -3.33 1.11 19.85
C ALA A 125 -2.49 0.73 18.63
N ARG A 126 -2.28 -0.57 18.35
CA ARG A 126 -1.56 -1.07 17.16
C ARG A 126 -2.35 -0.91 15.85
N TYR A 127 -3.67 -0.74 15.95
CA TYR A 127 -4.61 -0.83 14.82
C TYR A 127 -5.35 0.46 14.52
N VAL A 128 -5.05 1.53 15.27
CA VAL A 128 -5.68 2.84 15.12
C VAL A 128 -4.66 3.96 15.19
N TYR A 129 -5.00 5.09 14.64
CA TYR A 129 -4.34 6.35 14.97
C TYR A 129 -5.11 7.02 16.12
N HIS A 130 -4.52 7.08 17.31
CA HIS A 130 -5.14 7.75 18.45
C HIS A 130 -5.06 9.27 18.30
N HIS A 131 -6.20 9.94 18.17
CA HIS A 131 -6.31 11.39 18.03
C HIS A 131 -7.50 11.92 18.84
N PRO A 132 -7.33 12.19 20.17
CA PRO A 132 -8.41 12.61 21.05
C PRO A 132 -8.79 14.10 20.90
N TYR A 133 -7.98 14.88 20.18
CA TYR A 133 -8.16 16.33 20.05
C TYR A 133 -9.33 16.69 19.14
N PRO A 134 -9.99 17.86 19.35
CA PRO A 134 -11.13 18.29 18.54
C PRO A 134 -10.83 18.26 17.03
N LEU A 135 -11.80 17.78 16.25
CA LEU A 135 -11.83 17.80 14.79
C LEU A 135 -13.23 18.19 14.33
N ASP A 136 -13.30 19.04 13.31
CA ASP A 136 -14.53 19.29 12.56
C ASP A 136 -14.73 18.17 11.53
N GLU A 137 -15.44 17.12 11.97
CA GLU A 137 -15.69 15.93 11.16
C GLU A 137 -16.56 16.24 9.93
N SER A 138 -17.46 17.23 10.02
CA SER A 138 -18.30 17.66 8.89
C SER A 138 -17.45 18.21 7.74
N ARG A 139 -16.48 19.06 8.04
CA ARG A 139 -15.54 19.55 7.02
C ARG A 139 -14.64 18.47 6.47
N MET A 140 -14.27 17.46 7.28
CA MET A 140 -13.50 16.30 6.79
C MET A 140 -14.33 15.48 5.81
N ILE A 141 -15.63 15.30 6.04
CA ILE A 141 -16.54 14.61 5.11
C ILE A 141 -16.66 15.37 3.80
N GLU A 142 -16.88 16.69 3.85
CA GLU A 142 -16.93 17.54 2.66
C GLU A 142 -15.61 17.47 1.85
N ALA A 143 -14.48 17.55 2.53
CA ALA A 143 -13.16 17.47 1.92
C ALA A 143 -12.90 16.10 1.25
N ALA A 144 -13.36 15.02 1.87
CA ALA A 144 -13.20 13.67 1.33
C ALA A 144 -13.98 13.48 0.02
N ALA A 145 -15.16 14.06 -0.10
CA ALA A 145 -15.96 14.00 -1.33
C ALA A 145 -15.26 14.65 -2.55
N LEU A 146 -14.39 15.63 -2.33
CA LEU A 146 -13.68 16.34 -3.41
C LEU A 146 -12.64 15.50 -4.15
N VAL A 147 -12.21 14.38 -3.58
CA VAL A 147 -11.21 13.50 -4.21
C VAL A 147 -11.85 12.33 -4.97
N GLU A 148 -13.19 12.23 -4.98
CA GLU A 148 -13.90 11.28 -5.83
C GLU A 148 -13.80 11.68 -7.31
N GLY A 149 -13.80 10.68 -8.19
CA GLY A 149 -13.61 10.87 -9.63
C GLY A 149 -12.16 10.64 -10.07
N GLU A 150 -11.87 11.06 -11.29
CA GLU A 150 -10.55 10.95 -11.90
C GLU A 150 -9.74 12.22 -11.67
N HIS A 151 -8.58 12.09 -11.01
CA HIS A 151 -7.68 13.20 -10.71
C HIS A 151 -6.21 12.77 -10.83
N ASP A 152 -5.35 13.76 -11.05
CA ASP A 152 -3.90 13.62 -10.89
C ASP A 152 -3.54 13.77 -9.41
N PHE A 153 -3.16 12.65 -8.78
CA PHE A 153 -2.83 12.59 -7.35
C PHE A 153 -1.33 12.83 -7.06
N THR A 154 -0.61 13.55 -7.91
CA THR A 154 0.81 13.86 -7.70
C THR A 154 1.07 14.52 -6.36
N SER A 155 0.21 15.45 -5.91
CA SER A 155 0.33 16.09 -4.60
C SER A 155 0.20 15.11 -3.42
N PHE A 156 -0.40 13.96 -3.64
CA PHE A 156 -0.59 12.93 -2.61
C PHE A 156 0.36 11.73 -2.78
N ALA A 157 1.24 11.74 -3.79
CA ALA A 157 2.21 10.68 -4.05
C ALA A 157 3.55 10.95 -3.34
N ALA A 158 4.03 10.01 -2.53
CA ALA A 158 5.41 10.04 -2.09
C ALA A 158 6.33 9.45 -3.18
N VAL A 159 7.58 9.90 -3.21
CA VAL A 159 8.59 9.30 -4.09
C VAL A 159 8.87 7.87 -3.62
N ASP A 160 8.67 6.88 -4.51
CA ASP A 160 9.01 5.50 -4.24
C ASP A 160 10.53 5.39 -4.05
N PRO A 161 11.03 4.91 -2.90
CA PRO A 161 12.46 4.82 -2.61
C PRO A 161 13.25 3.98 -3.62
N GLU A 162 12.65 2.94 -4.20
CA GLU A 162 13.30 2.12 -5.24
C GLU A 162 13.44 2.90 -6.54
N LYS A 163 12.38 3.60 -6.97
CA LYS A 163 12.43 4.46 -8.15
C LYS A 163 13.39 5.63 -7.98
N ARG A 164 13.54 6.13 -6.74
CA ARG A 164 14.55 7.16 -6.44
C ARG A 164 15.96 6.64 -6.62
N LYS A 165 16.25 5.38 -6.23
CA LYS A 165 17.56 4.75 -6.45
C LYS A 165 17.83 4.55 -7.94
N GLU A 166 16.84 4.08 -8.70
CA GLU A 166 16.95 3.93 -10.17
C GLU A 166 17.20 5.28 -10.86
N THR A 167 16.49 6.33 -10.47
CA THR A 167 16.68 7.68 -11.00
C THR A 167 18.07 8.23 -10.65
N LEU A 168 18.51 8.10 -9.39
CA LEU A 168 19.83 8.53 -8.96
C LEU A 168 20.97 7.77 -9.68
N ALA A 169 20.82 6.47 -9.90
CA ALA A 169 21.77 5.67 -10.65
C ALA A 169 21.84 6.14 -12.11
N ALA A 170 20.69 6.37 -12.76
CA ALA A 170 20.65 6.88 -14.14
C ALA A 170 21.23 8.31 -14.25
N ASP A 171 20.99 9.16 -13.27
CA ASP A 171 21.57 10.52 -13.21
C ASP A 171 23.09 10.46 -13.01
N GLN A 172 23.61 9.53 -12.17
CA GLN A 172 25.04 9.30 -12.00
C GLN A 172 25.70 8.76 -13.26
N GLU A 173 25.07 7.81 -13.96
CA GLU A 173 25.55 7.32 -15.25
C GLU A 173 25.58 8.42 -16.32
N THR A 174 24.55 9.26 -16.34
CA THR A 174 24.48 10.40 -17.27
C THR A 174 25.57 11.44 -16.98
N LEU A 175 25.85 11.70 -15.70
CA LEU A 175 26.93 12.60 -15.26
C LEU A 175 28.32 12.00 -15.57
N ALA A 176 28.51 10.70 -15.33
CA ALA A 176 29.78 10.00 -15.65
C ALA A 176 30.05 9.97 -17.17
N ALA A 177 28.99 9.74 -17.97
CA ALA A 177 29.10 9.79 -19.44
C ALA A 177 29.46 11.21 -19.94
N LYS A 178 28.89 12.27 -19.35
CA LYS A 178 29.26 13.66 -19.66
C LYS A 178 30.67 14.03 -19.21
N ALA A 179 31.20 13.35 -18.19
CA ALA A 179 32.58 13.53 -17.70
C ALA A 179 33.60 12.66 -18.43
N GLY A 180 33.21 11.87 -19.44
CA GLY A 180 34.10 11.03 -20.23
C GLY A 180 34.65 9.79 -19.49
N LEU A 181 34.03 9.39 -18.37
CA LEU A 181 34.39 8.21 -17.60
C LEU A 181 33.66 6.97 -18.17
N GLN A 182 34.43 5.94 -18.58
CA GLN A 182 33.84 4.67 -19.03
C GLN A 182 33.26 3.93 -17.83
N THR A 183 31.93 3.72 -17.82
CA THR A 183 31.25 2.83 -16.88
C THR A 183 31.07 1.46 -17.54
N ASN A 184 31.63 0.40 -16.93
CA ASN A 184 31.38 -0.99 -17.33
C ASN A 184 29.97 -1.40 -16.84
N SER A 185 28.93 -1.13 -17.62
CA SER A 185 27.61 -1.68 -17.39
C SER A 185 27.10 -2.34 -18.68
N ALA A 186 26.75 -3.62 -18.55
CA ALA A 186 26.16 -4.42 -19.60
C ALA A 186 24.70 -3.94 -19.85
N GLU A 187 24.37 -3.78 -21.13
CA GLU A 187 23.09 -3.51 -21.77
C GLU A 187 22.38 -2.16 -21.47
N PRO A 188 21.96 -1.45 -22.52
CA PRO A 188 21.27 -0.18 -22.38
C PRO A 188 19.85 -0.41 -21.84
N ALA A 189 19.60 0.08 -20.63
CA ALA A 189 18.25 0.16 -20.10
C ALA A 189 17.37 0.95 -21.09
N HIS A 190 16.31 0.33 -21.55
CA HIS A 190 15.30 0.95 -22.40
C HIS A 190 14.83 2.25 -21.75
N LYS A 191 15.18 3.39 -22.34
CA LYS A 191 14.63 4.71 -21.99
C LYS A 191 13.15 4.72 -22.32
N SER A 192 12.30 4.24 -21.41
CA SER A 192 10.90 4.58 -21.44
C SER A 192 10.74 5.94 -20.76
N GLY A 193 10.75 7.01 -21.53
CA GLY A 193 10.27 8.33 -21.14
C GLY A 193 8.74 8.32 -20.96
N LEU A 194 8.22 7.36 -20.19
CA LEU A 194 6.84 7.34 -19.77
C LEU A 194 6.70 8.39 -18.67
N GLU A 195 6.08 9.52 -19.01
CA GLU A 195 5.55 10.45 -18.03
C GLU A 195 4.83 9.65 -16.93
N ARG A 196 5.16 9.94 -15.68
CA ARG A 196 4.57 9.23 -14.53
C ARG A 196 3.07 9.50 -14.55
N ASN A 197 2.26 8.54 -15.00
CA ASN A 197 0.83 8.65 -14.92
C ASN A 197 0.38 8.49 -13.45
N ASN A 198 0.21 9.63 -12.75
CA ASN A 198 -0.30 9.70 -11.37
C ASN A 198 -1.83 9.87 -11.33
N VAL A 199 -2.50 9.80 -12.48
CA VAL A 199 -3.95 9.84 -12.58
C VAL A 199 -4.54 8.55 -12.01
N ARG A 200 -5.50 8.70 -11.10
CA ARG A 200 -6.28 7.60 -10.51
C ARG A 200 -7.76 7.99 -10.48
N THR A 201 -8.61 6.97 -10.50
CA THR A 201 -10.04 7.14 -10.31
C THR A 201 -10.42 6.63 -8.93
N ILE A 202 -10.94 7.51 -8.08
CA ILE A 202 -11.50 7.18 -6.78
C ILE A 202 -13.01 7.01 -6.94
N PHE A 203 -13.51 5.80 -6.62
CA PHE A 203 -14.92 5.44 -6.74
C PHE A 203 -15.72 5.75 -5.48
N LEU A 204 -15.04 5.83 -4.32
CA LEU A 204 -15.62 6.12 -3.02
C LEU A 204 -14.55 6.77 -2.13
N SER A 205 -14.93 7.84 -1.44
CA SER A 205 -14.10 8.52 -0.46
C SER A 205 -14.97 9.11 0.64
N GLN A 206 -15.06 8.42 1.78
CA GLN A 206 -16.01 8.81 2.83
C GLN A 206 -15.48 8.59 4.23
N TRP A 207 -15.91 9.45 5.14
CA TRP A 207 -15.76 9.31 6.59
C TRP A 207 -17.03 8.82 7.23
N GLN A 208 -16.91 7.91 8.20
CA GLN A 208 -18.03 7.42 8.99
C GLN A 208 -17.62 7.37 10.46
N ARG A 209 -18.53 7.81 11.35
CA ARG A 209 -18.34 7.72 12.79
C ARG A 209 -19.01 6.45 13.31
N HIS A 210 -18.28 5.66 14.11
CA HIS A 210 -18.76 4.49 14.83
C HIS A 210 -18.27 4.62 16.28
N ASP A 211 -19.13 5.02 17.19
CA ASP A 211 -18.79 5.28 18.59
C ASP A 211 -17.55 6.18 18.73
N ASP A 212 -16.46 5.66 19.29
CA ASP A 212 -15.18 6.37 19.44
C ASP A 212 -14.26 6.23 18.23
N GLU A 213 -14.66 5.55 17.16
CA GLU A 213 -13.86 5.43 15.94
C GLU A 213 -14.40 6.32 14.82
N LEU A 214 -13.50 7.05 14.18
CA LEU A 214 -13.74 7.75 12.93
C LEU A 214 -12.99 7.01 11.82
N ILE A 215 -13.75 6.44 10.88
CA ILE A 215 -13.23 5.55 9.83
C ILE A 215 -13.32 6.22 8.47
N TYR A 216 -12.16 6.36 7.81
CA TYR A 216 -12.09 6.75 6.42
C TYR A 216 -12.07 5.52 5.53
N THR A 217 -13.01 5.41 4.60
CA THR A 217 -13.04 4.36 3.57
C THR A 217 -12.79 4.99 2.21
N VAL A 218 -11.81 4.42 1.47
CA VAL A 218 -11.52 4.84 0.11
C VAL A 218 -11.41 3.63 -0.81
N ARG A 219 -12.10 3.68 -1.96
CA ARG A 219 -12.06 2.67 -3.01
C ARG A 219 -11.67 3.32 -4.33
N GLY A 220 -10.74 2.73 -5.07
CA GLY A 220 -10.26 3.27 -6.34
C GLY A 220 -9.60 2.22 -7.21
N ASN A 221 -9.33 2.56 -8.49
CA ASN A 221 -8.67 1.67 -9.46
C ASN A 221 -7.20 1.38 -9.12
N GLY A 222 -6.59 2.18 -8.25
CA GLY A 222 -5.22 2.03 -7.81
C GLY A 222 -4.80 3.19 -6.91
N PHE A 223 -3.70 3.00 -6.20
CA PHE A 223 -3.17 3.99 -5.27
C PHE A 223 -1.67 4.18 -5.48
N LEU A 224 -1.21 5.42 -5.34
CA LEU A 224 0.20 5.79 -5.38
C LEU A 224 0.84 5.53 -4.00
N HIS A 225 2.16 5.54 -3.96
CA HIS A 225 2.91 5.38 -2.71
C HIS A 225 2.49 6.44 -1.67
N HIS A 226 2.14 6.02 -0.47
CA HIS A 226 1.61 6.83 0.63
C HIS A 226 0.29 7.58 0.36
N MET A 227 -0.35 7.44 -0.79
CA MET A 227 -1.48 8.27 -1.22
C MET A 227 -2.59 8.33 -0.18
N VAL A 228 -3.09 7.20 0.31
CA VAL A 228 -4.19 7.18 1.29
C VAL A 228 -3.81 7.90 2.58
N ARG A 229 -2.60 7.67 3.09
CA ARG A 229 -2.11 8.31 4.31
C ARG A 229 -1.90 9.82 4.14
N ASN A 230 -1.50 10.27 2.95
CA ASN A 230 -1.36 11.70 2.62
C ASN A 230 -2.73 12.39 2.51
N LEU A 231 -3.73 11.71 1.94
CA LEU A 231 -5.12 12.17 1.93
C LEU A 231 -5.64 12.33 3.37
N VAL A 232 -5.50 11.28 4.20
CA VAL A 232 -5.92 11.34 5.62
C VAL A 232 -5.21 12.45 6.38
N GLY A 233 -3.90 12.61 6.20
CA GLY A 233 -3.14 13.70 6.82
C GLY A 233 -3.69 15.09 6.45
N THR A 234 -4.06 15.26 5.18
CA THR A 234 -4.64 16.52 4.68
C THR A 234 -6.05 16.75 5.25
N PHE A 235 -6.90 15.71 5.28
CA PHE A 235 -8.24 15.81 5.89
C PHE A 235 -8.18 16.12 7.39
N LEU A 236 -7.18 15.59 8.11
CA LEU A 236 -6.93 15.95 9.51
C LEU A 236 -6.61 17.44 9.67
N MET A 237 -5.85 18.05 8.74
CA MET A 237 -5.57 19.49 8.78
C MET A 237 -6.83 20.32 8.48
N VAL A 238 -7.73 19.80 7.64
CA VAL A 238 -9.05 20.42 7.44
C VAL A 238 -9.89 20.33 8.72
N GLY A 239 -9.95 19.16 9.35
CA GLY A 239 -10.67 18.96 10.61
C GLY A 239 -10.12 19.82 11.78
N LYS A 240 -8.83 20.13 11.78
CA LYS A 240 -8.18 21.05 12.74
C LYS A 240 -8.42 22.53 12.41
N GLY A 241 -8.99 22.85 11.24
CA GLY A 241 -9.17 24.22 10.76
C GLY A 241 -7.88 24.90 10.25
N SER A 242 -6.79 24.15 10.08
CA SER A 242 -5.52 24.64 9.51
C SER A 242 -5.57 24.72 7.98
N LEU A 243 -6.45 23.94 7.34
CA LEU A 243 -6.79 24.01 5.92
C LEU A 243 -8.31 24.16 5.79
N THR A 244 -8.72 24.77 4.70
CA THR A 244 -10.14 24.82 4.29
C THR A 244 -10.48 23.64 3.37
N VAL A 245 -11.77 23.36 3.20
CA VAL A 245 -12.23 22.37 2.19
C VAL A 245 -11.77 22.78 0.78
N ALA A 246 -11.79 24.07 0.45
CA ALA A 246 -11.32 24.58 -0.85
C ALA A 246 -9.81 24.34 -1.08
N ASP A 247 -9.00 24.32 0.00
CA ASP A 247 -7.57 24.04 -0.11
C ASP A 247 -7.30 22.62 -0.64
N VAL A 248 -8.17 21.64 -0.36
CA VAL A 248 -8.00 20.27 -0.88
C VAL A 248 -8.05 20.24 -2.41
N ARG A 249 -8.99 20.99 -3.01
CA ARG A 249 -9.08 21.14 -4.47
C ARG A 249 -7.83 21.83 -5.02
N ARG A 250 -7.39 22.92 -4.40
CA ARG A 250 -6.16 23.62 -4.78
C ARG A 250 -4.93 22.73 -4.72
N ILE A 251 -4.81 21.88 -3.68
CA ILE A 251 -3.71 20.92 -3.52
C ILE A 251 -3.70 19.89 -4.66
N LEU A 252 -4.87 19.37 -5.07
CA LEU A 252 -4.98 18.49 -6.25
C LEU A 252 -4.45 19.17 -7.51
N GLU A 253 -4.85 20.41 -7.75
CA GLU A 253 -4.49 21.19 -8.95
C GLU A 253 -3.00 21.54 -9.02
N LEU A 254 -2.35 21.77 -7.86
CA LEU A 254 -0.93 22.14 -7.77
C LEU A 254 0.02 21.04 -8.22
N ARG A 255 -0.36 19.76 -8.13
CA ARG A 255 0.50 18.60 -8.47
C ARG A 255 1.86 18.64 -7.77
N ASP A 256 1.90 19.15 -6.56
CA ASP A 256 3.10 19.29 -5.74
C ASP A 256 2.90 18.62 -4.39
N ARG A 257 3.75 17.61 -4.07
CA ARG A 257 3.70 16.89 -2.79
C ARG A 257 3.89 17.81 -1.58
N SER A 258 4.64 18.89 -1.72
CA SER A 258 4.90 19.84 -0.64
C SER A 258 3.66 20.63 -0.23
N ALA A 259 2.66 20.74 -1.11
CA ALA A 259 1.39 21.40 -0.82
C ALA A 259 0.47 20.57 0.07
N ALA A 260 0.60 19.23 0.06
CA ALA A 260 -0.21 18.36 0.91
C ALA A 260 0.41 18.22 2.31
N ALA A 261 -0.44 17.88 3.27
CA ALA A 261 -0.02 17.73 4.66
C ALA A 261 0.93 16.54 4.90
N ALA A 262 1.45 16.45 6.14
CA ALA A 262 2.28 15.32 6.57
C ALA A 262 1.52 13.99 6.45
N THR A 263 2.26 12.93 6.15
CA THR A 263 1.73 11.57 6.03
C THR A 263 1.18 11.08 7.37
N ALA A 264 -0.09 10.64 7.40
CA ALA A 264 -0.69 10.08 8.60
C ALA A 264 0.01 8.77 9.04
N PRO A 265 0.00 8.41 10.35
CA PRO A 265 0.60 7.18 10.87
C PRO A 265 0.14 5.92 10.12
N ALA A 266 1.01 4.92 10.04
CA ALA A 266 0.71 3.67 9.33
C ALA A 266 -0.31 2.79 10.07
N SER A 267 -0.27 2.81 11.41
CA SER A 267 -1.05 1.93 12.29
C SER A 267 -2.57 1.96 12.08
N GLY A 268 -3.10 3.07 11.56
CA GLY A 268 -4.55 3.16 11.26
C GLY A 268 -4.94 2.60 9.89
N LEU A 269 -3.98 2.27 9.00
CA LEU A 269 -4.28 1.91 7.61
C LEU A 269 -4.38 0.41 7.38
N PHE A 270 -5.46 0.00 6.70
CA PHE A 270 -5.73 -1.39 6.32
C PHE A 270 -6.06 -1.48 4.83
N LEU A 271 -5.42 -2.41 4.12
CA LEU A 271 -5.93 -2.91 2.84
C LEU A 271 -7.08 -3.88 3.14
N VAL A 272 -8.30 -3.50 2.78
CA VAL A 272 -9.52 -4.26 3.13
C VAL A 272 -9.85 -5.31 2.08
N SER A 273 -9.81 -4.93 0.80
CA SER A 273 -10.15 -5.84 -0.30
C SER A 273 -9.48 -5.45 -1.60
N VAL A 274 -9.37 -6.42 -2.49
CA VAL A 274 -8.93 -6.27 -3.88
C VAL A 274 -9.95 -6.96 -4.77
N GLU A 275 -10.41 -6.29 -5.81
CA GLU A 275 -11.43 -6.76 -6.76
C GLU A 275 -10.78 -7.08 -8.11
N TYR A 276 -11.33 -8.12 -8.80
CA TYR A 276 -10.86 -8.65 -10.07
C TYR A 276 -11.98 -8.80 -11.08
#